data_1afe4bbf2c1d9355d16f26f1e3ecdfa0
#
_entry.id   1afe4bbf2c1d9355d16f26f1e3ecdfa0
#
_cell.length_a   1.000
_cell.length_b   1.000
_cell.length_c   1.000
_cell.angle_alpha   90.00
_cell.angle_beta   90.00
_cell.angle_gamma   90.00
#
_symmetry.space_group_name_H-M   'P 1'
#
loop_
_entity.id
_entity.type
_entity.pdbx_description
1 polymer ?
#
loop_
_entity_poly.entity_id
_entity_poly.type
_entity_poly.pdbx_seq_one_letter_code
_entity_poly.pdbx_strand_id
1 'polypeptide(L)'
;MSSQAAKLKKLLKTTIQEMARNRDLFTKSPGKDFTRKRKLDFTSVISILLSMSGGSTASSLMDYFKFDSTAASTSAFVQQRAKLKPEAMEYLFQRFVQESPAKKTFHGYRLLAADGSDLQIFADPNDEKSYYPGTDGQHPYSLLHLNALYDLENQIYTDALIQKSHNKNEQKALVEMVDRSAILQAILLADRGYESYNNMAHLQEKGWKYLIRIKDGPNGILSGLDLPNTDEFDLPVDLLLTRKQTNAAKQLFHQRNKYKRITAGKVFDYLPSKCKKSQPMYTYNLRFRVVRFRLSDSSFETVVTNLPADAFPPAELKLLYTRRWGIETSFRHLKYTLGLIHFHAKKVEHIYQEIFAKLTMYNFSELITSPVVIQKRSTKLSYSVNFSAAVHICRNFFLGNVSPPKLEALLSRLLLPIRPGRSNARKPVQRPPFSFLYRVA
;
A
#
# COMPACT_ATOMS: atom_id res chain seq x y z
N MET A 1 -9.88 -20.53 -15.01
CA MET A 1 -8.99 -20.27 -13.87
C MET A 1 -7.59 -20.89 -14.06
N SER A 2 -7.45 -22.15 -14.36
CA SER A 2 -6.12 -22.80 -14.54
C SER A 2 -5.23 -22.12 -15.59
N SER A 3 -5.80 -21.63 -16.71
CA SER A 3 -5.09 -20.87 -17.74
C SER A 3 -4.58 -19.51 -17.23
N GLN A 4 -5.36 -18.78 -16.43
CA GLN A 4 -4.95 -17.48 -15.86
C GLN A 4 -3.85 -17.66 -14.81
N ALA A 5 -3.98 -18.63 -13.91
CA ALA A 5 -2.95 -18.94 -12.91
C ALA A 5 -1.62 -19.34 -13.59
N ALA A 6 -1.68 -20.15 -14.66
CA ALA A 6 -0.49 -20.51 -15.43
C ALA A 6 0.16 -19.29 -16.10
N LYS A 7 -0.65 -18.35 -16.66
CA LYS A 7 -0.16 -17.09 -17.24
C LYS A 7 0.54 -16.22 -16.19
N LEU A 8 -0.06 -16.06 -15.00
CA LEU A 8 0.54 -15.30 -13.90
C LEU A 8 1.86 -15.91 -13.41
N LYS A 9 1.91 -17.24 -13.27
CA LYS A 9 3.15 -17.94 -12.93
C LYS A 9 4.21 -17.74 -14.01
N LYS A 10 3.83 -17.85 -15.29
CA LYS A 10 4.73 -17.62 -16.44
C LYS A 10 5.26 -16.19 -16.39
N LEU A 11 4.39 -15.19 -16.21
CA LEU A 11 4.76 -13.78 -16.10
C LEU A 11 5.85 -13.60 -15.02
N LEU A 12 5.60 -14.07 -13.80
CA LEU A 12 6.55 -13.93 -12.69
C LEU A 12 7.90 -14.62 -13.01
N LYS A 13 7.86 -15.83 -13.56
CA LYS A 13 9.07 -16.57 -13.95
C LYS A 13 9.84 -15.89 -15.07
N THR A 14 9.15 -15.38 -16.09
CA THR A 14 9.76 -14.65 -17.22
C THR A 14 10.43 -13.37 -16.72
N THR A 15 9.76 -12.58 -15.88
CA THR A 15 10.35 -11.35 -15.29
C THR A 15 11.62 -11.69 -14.49
N ILE A 16 11.61 -12.74 -13.67
CA ILE A 16 12.81 -13.18 -12.92
C ILE A 16 13.94 -13.58 -13.88
N GLN A 17 13.63 -14.26 -15.00
CA GLN A 17 14.63 -14.63 -16.01
C GLN A 17 15.20 -13.41 -16.74
N GLU A 18 14.37 -12.41 -17.05
CA GLU A 18 14.81 -11.15 -17.63
C GLU A 18 15.74 -10.38 -16.68
N MET A 19 15.40 -10.32 -15.40
CA MET A 19 16.28 -9.77 -14.36
C MET A 19 17.61 -10.53 -14.27
N ALA A 20 17.58 -11.86 -14.39
CA ALA A 20 18.78 -12.68 -14.34
C ALA A 20 19.71 -12.44 -15.55
N ARG A 21 19.15 -12.22 -16.75
CA ARG A 21 19.93 -11.83 -17.95
C ARG A 21 20.60 -10.46 -17.77
N ASN A 22 19.92 -9.54 -17.07
CA ASN A 22 20.39 -8.20 -16.79
C ASN A 22 20.84 -8.03 -15.33
N ARG A 23 21.36 -9.10 -14.71
CA ARG A 23 21.64 -9.17 -13.27
C ARG A 23 22.55 -8.06 -12.74
N ASP A 24 23.41 -7.52 -13.58
CA ASP A 24 24.35 -6.44 -13.20
C ASP A 24 23.61 -5.14 -12.78
N LEU A 25 22.37 -4.93 -13.24
CA LEU A 25 21.52 -3.83 -12.79
C LEU A 25 21.03 -4.02 -11.35
N PHE A 26 20.88 -5.28 -10.92
CA PHE A 26 20.24 -5.70 -9.67
C PHE A 26 21.23 -6.21 -8.61
N THR A 27 22.53 -6.22 -8.91
CA THR A 27 23.58 -6.72 -8.01
C THR A 27 24.51 -5.61 -7.54
N LYS A 28 25.08 -5.77 -6.34
CA LYS A 28 25.98 -4.80 -5.73
C LYS A 28 27.33 -4.71 -6.44
N SER A 29 27.81 -5.84 -6.98
CA SER A 29 29.07 -5.91 -7.70
C SER A 29 28.83 -6.43 -9.13
N PRO A 30 28.50 -5.54 -10.09
CA PRO A 30 28.32 -5.91 -11.49
C PRO A 30 29.53 -6.66 -12.05
N GLY A 31 29.28 -7.66 -12.90
CA GLY A 31 30.34 -8.49 -13.50
C GLY A 31 30.99 -9.49 -12.53
N LYS A 32 30.73 -9.43 -11.23
CA LYS A 32 31.27 -10.35 -10.21
C LYS A 32 30.23 -11.22 -9.54
N ASP A 33 29.08 -10.64 -9.21
CA ASP A 33 28.01 -11.33 -8.49
C ASP A 33 27.23 -12.27 -9.41
N PHE A 34 26.91 -13.48 -8.90
CA PHE A 34 26.15 -14.50 -9.63
C PHE A 34 26.74 -14.94 -10.99
N THR A 35 28.05 -14.77 -11.20
CA THR A 35 28.71 -15.19 -12.45
C THR A 35 29.03 -16.68 -12.49
N ARG A 36 29.23 -17.32 -11.32
CA ARG A 36 29.55 -18.73 -11.23
C ARG A 36 28.28 -19.57 -11.15
N LYS A 37 28.24 -20.72 -11.84
CA LYS A 37 27.15 -21.69 -11.72
C LYS A 37 27.16 -22.31 -10.32
N ARG A 38 26.15 -22.01 -9.51
CA ARG A 38 25.97 -22.50 -8.14
C ARG A 38 24.50 -22.87 -7.91
N LYS A 39 24.22 -23.66 -6.86
CA LYS A 39 22.84 -24.00 -6.45
C LYS A 39 21.98 -22.78 -6.14
N LEU A 40 22.57 -21.74 -5.56
CA LEU A 40 21.96 -20.45 -5.28
C LEU A 40 22.42 -19.43 -6.34
N ASP A 41 21.90 -19.55 -7.55
CA ASP A 41 22.03 -18.53 -8.59
C ASP A 41 21.07 -17.36 -8.35
N PHE A 42 21.11 -16.34 -9.20
CA PHE A 42 20.25 -15.16 -9.11
C PHE A 42 18.76 -15.54 -9.07
N THR A 43 18.34 -16.42 -9.97
CA THR A 43 16.93 -16.86 -10.11
C THR A 43 16.47 -17.62 -8.88
N SER A 44 17.30 -18.50 -8.34
CA SER A 44 17.01 -19.27 -7.13
C SER A 44 16.82 -18.34 -5.92
N VAL A 45 17.73 -17.37 -5.73
CA VAL A 45 17.65 -16.45 -4.59
C VAL A 45 16.36 -15.61 -4.63
N ILE A 46 15.98 -15.05 -5.78
CA ILE A 46 14.72 -14.33 -5.95
C ILE A 46 13.51 -15.25 -5.70
N SER A 47 13.56 -16.50 -6.23
CA SER A 47 12.45 -17.44 -6.09
C SER A 47 12.27 -17.90 -4.62
N ILE A 48 13.36 -18.07 -3.88
CA ILE A 48 13.31 -18.36 -2.45
C ILE A 48 12.69 -17.20 -1.70
N LEU A 49 13.14 -15.95 -1.93
CA LEU A 49 12.57 -14.77 -1.29
C LEU A 49 11.06 -14.66 -1.49
N LEU A 50 10.57 -14.92 -2.71
CA LEU A 50 9.13 -14.92 -3.01
C LEU A 50 8.37 -16.03 -2.26
N SER A 51 8.97 -17.19 -2.11
CA SER A 51 8.31 -18.36 -1.51
C SER A 51 8.47 -18.45 0.01
N MET A 52 9.29 -17.60 0.64
CA MET A 52 9.50 -17.60 2.09
C MET A 52 8.17 -17.45 2.84
N SER A 53 7.98 -18.34 3.82
CA SER A 53 6.79 -18.38 4.69
C SER A 53 7.04 -17.64 6.01
N GLY A 54 6.15 -17.77 6.97
CA GLY A 54 6.37 -17.30 8.35
C GLY A 54 7.24 -18.26 9.19
N GLY A 55 7.77 -19.34 8.61
CA GLY A 55 8.70 -20.30 9.25
C GLY A 55 10.14 -19.77 9.33
N SER A 56 11.09 -20.66 9.59
CA SER A 56 12.52 -20.31 9.58
C SER A 56 13.07 -20.21 8.15
N THR A 57 14.24 -19.57 7.99
CA THR A 57 14.96 -19.55 6.71
C THR A 57 15.33 -20.98 6.31
N ALA A 58 15.73 -21.83 7.26
CA ALA A 58 16.06 -23.21 7.01
C ALA A 58 14.88 -24.01 6.44
N SER A 59 13.68 -23.86 7.04
CA SER A 59 12.47 -24.53 6.51
C SER A 59 12.12 -24.07 5.09
N SER A 60 12.25 -22.77 4.80
CA SER A 60 11.99 -22.23 3.46
C SER A 60 12.98 -22.76 2.41
N LEU A 61 14.24 -22.97 2.80
CA LEU A 61 15.25 -23.61 1.93
C LEU A 61 14.92 -25.09 1.68
N MET A 62 14.53 -25.83 2.73
CA MET A 62 14.10 -27.23 2.59
C MET A 62 12.91 -27.34 1.64
N ASP A 63 11.90 -26.49 1.78
CA ASP A 63 10.74 -26.47 0.88
C ASP A 63 11.15 -26.18 -0.58
N TYR A 64 12.06 -25.20 -0.78
CA TYR A 64 12.54 -24.85 -2.12
C TYR A 64 13.32 -25.98 -2.78
N PHE A 65 14.21 -26.62 -2.04
CA PHE A 65 15.03 -27.75 -2.51
C PHE A 65 14.33 -29.12 -2.39
N LYS A 66 13.03 -29.14 -2.02
CA LYS A 66 12.22 -30.36 -1.91
C LYS A 66 12.82 -31.40 -0.97
N PHE A 67 13.37 -30.95 0.14
CA PHE A 67 14.03 -31.77 1.16
C PHE A 67 15.26 -32.59 0.64
N ASP A 68 15.91 -32.04 -0.40
CA ASP A 68 17.18 -32.64 -0.88
C ASP A 68 18.25 -32.47 0.21
N SER A 69 18.92 -33.58 0.55
CA SER A 69 20.01 -33.61 1.54
C SER A 69 21.19 -32.72 1.18
N THR A 70 21.31 -32.33 -0.09
CA THR A 70 22.35 -31.44 -0.60
C THR A 70 21.87 -29.98 -0.70
N ALA A 71 20.74 -29.62 -0.07
CA ALA A 71 20.20 -28.25 -0.05
C ALA A 71 21.26 -27.26 0.44
N ALA A 72 21.18 -26.03 -0.07
CA ALA A 72 22.07 -24.95 0.36
C ALA A 72 21.80 -24.59 1.83
N SER A 73 22.87 -24.28 2.58
CA SER A 73 22.75 -23.84 3.97
C SER A 73 22.16 -22.43 4.07
N THR A 74 21.57 -22.11 5.24
CA THR A 74 21.08 -20.77 5.58
C THR A 74 22.18 -19.71 5.41
N SER A 75 23.41 -20.00 5.86
CA SER A 75 24.54 -19.08 5.70
C SER A 75 24.85 -18.79 4.24
N ALA A 76 24.87 -19.83 3.38
CA ALA A 76 25.08 -19.68 1.95
C ALA A 76 23.98 -18.80 1.31
N PHE A 77 22.72 -19.00 1.70
CA PHE A 77 21.61 -18.19 1.22
C PHE A 77 21.76 -16.71 1.63
N VAL A 78 22.06 -16.43 2.90
CA VAL A 78 22.25 -15.05 3.41
C VAL A 78 23.40 -14.37 2.67
N GLN A 79 24.52 -15.07 2.41
CA GLN A 79 25.64 -14.52 1.62
C GLN A 79 25.25 -14.23 0.16
N GLN A 80 24.51 -15.11 -0.49
CA GLN A 80 24.07 -14.87 -1.87
C GLN A 80 23.03 -13.75 -1.94
N ARG A 81 22.05 -13.74 -1.02
CA ARG A 81 21.04 -12.68 -0.89
C ARG A 81 21.68 -11.30 -0.69
N ALA A 82 22.75 -11.19 0.10
CA ALA A 82 23.44 -9.95 0.38
C ALA A 82 24.06 -9.29 -0.86
N LYS A 83 24.20 -10.01 -1.96
CA LYS A 83 24.67 -9.51 -3.26
C LYS A 83 23.60 -8.77 -4.04
N LEU A 84 22.33 -8.97 -3.74
CA LEU A 84 21.23 -8.25 -4.38
C LEU A 84 21.15 -6.83 -3.85
N LYS A 85 20.89 -5.88 -4.73
CA LYS A 85 20.46 -4.53 -4.34
C LYS A 85 19.07 -4.60 -3.67
N PRO A 86 18.75 -3.75 -2.68
CA PRO A 86 17.43 -3.71 -2.05
C PRO A 86 16.30 -3.55 -3.08
N GLU A 87 16.52 -2.70 -4.08
CA GLU A 87 15.56 -2.31 -5.12
C GLU A 87 15.23 -3.45 -6.11
N ALA A 88 16.00 -4.54 -6.11
CA ALA A 88 15.75 -5.67 -7.02
C ALA A 88 14.35 -6.28 -6.84
N MET A 89 13.88 -6.39 -5.59
CA MET A 89 12.55 -6.93 -5.29
C MET A 89 11.44 -5.90 -5.53
N GLU A 90 11.71 -4.60 -5.35
CA GLU A 90 10.79 -3.52 -5.73
C GLU A 90 10.56 -3.51 -7.24
N TYR A 91 11.64 -3.62 -8.04
CA TYR A 91 11.53 -3.73 -9.50
C TYR A 91 10.64 -4.91 -9.92
N LEU A 92 10.86 -6.09 -9.32
CA LEU A 92 10.03 -7.27 -9.61
C LEU A 92 8.55 -7.02 -9.27
N PHE A 93 8.27 -6.39 -8.13
CA PHE A 93 6.92 -6.02 -7.73
C PHE A 93 6.28 -5.07 -8.74
N GLN A 94 6.96 -3.99 -9.10
CA GLN A 94 6.45 -2.98 -10.04
C GLN A 94 6.18 -3.59 -11.42
N ARG A 95 7.11 -4.39 -11.96
CA ARG A 95 6.93 -5.08 -13.24
C ARG A 95 5.76 -6.05 -13.20
N PHE A 96 5.63 -6.83 -12.12
CA PHE A 96 4.49 -7.75 -11.96
C PHE A 96 3.15 -7.01 -11.92
N VAL A 97 3.08 -5.87 -11.21
CA VAL A 97 1.87 -5.02 -11.16
C VAL A 97 1.52 -4.48 -12.54
N GLN A 98 2.49 -3.90 -13.25
CA GLN A 98 2.29 -3.28 -14.57
C GLN A 98 1.77 -4.28 -15.62
N GLU A 99 2.28 -5.50 -15.61
CA GLU A 99 1.94 -6.53 -16.60
C GLU A 99 0.79 -7.44 -16.14
N SER A 100 0.29 -7.27 -14.91
CA SER A 100 -0.80 -8.08 -14.38
C SER A 100 -2.13 -7.79 -15.09
N PRO A 101 -3.03 -8.80 -15.19
CA PRO A 101 -4.34 -8.64 -15.83
C PRO A 101 -5.39 -7.93 -14.95
N ALA A 102 -4.99 -7.12 -13.99
CA ALA A 102 -5.89 -6.39 -13.10
C ALA A 102 -6.65 -5.31 -13.87
N LYS A 103 -7.92 -5.57 -14.26
CA LYS A 103 -8.70 -4.71 -15.15
C LYS A 103 -10.06 -4.29 -14.61
N LYS A 104 -10.45 -4.75 -13.42
CA LYS A 104 -11.73 -4.34 -12.83
C LYS A 104 -11.71 -2.86 -12.50
N THR A 105 -12.79 -2.16 -12.80
CA THR A 105 -12.97 -0.73 -12.55
C THR A 105 -14.30 -0.48 -11.86
N PHE A 106 -14.39 0.65 -11.16
CA PHE A 106 -15.60 1.19 -10.57
C PHE A 106 -15.97 2.47 -11.33
N HIS A 107 -17.11 2.48 -12.03
CA HIS A 107 -17.51 3.57 -12.93
C HIS A 107 -16.41 3.99 -13.94
N GLY A 108 -15.64 3.04 -14.44
CA GLY A 108 -14.53 3.29 -15.37
C GLY A 108 -13.21 3.68 -14.72
N TYR A 109 -13.17 3.93 -13.42
CA TYR A 109 -11.97 4.31 -12.66
C TYR A 109 -11.36 3.11 -11.93
N ARG A 110 -10.05 3.11 -11.76
CA ARG A 110 -9.39 2.25 -10.77
C ARG A 110 -9.73 2.80 -9.39
N LEU A 111 -10.28 1.97 -8.53
CA LEU A 111 -10.65 2.39 -7.16
C LEU A 111 -9.50 2.08 -6.21
N LEU A 112 -8.75 3.11 -5.81
CA LEU A 112 -7.55 2.99 -5.00
C LEU A 112 -7.80 3.48 -3.57
N ALA A 113 -7.19 2.81 -2.60
CA ALA A 113 -7.08 3.30 -1.23
C ALA A 113 -5.61 3.58 -0.90
N ALA A 114 -5.34 4.71 -0.21
CA ALA A 114 -4.04 5.01 0.37
C ALA A 114 -4.10 4.84 1.89
N ASP A 115 -3.10 4.18 2.43
CA ASP A 115 -2.92 4.05 3.88
C ASP A 115 -1.48 3.68 4.22
N GLY A 116 -1.11 3.87 5.49
CA GLY A 116 0.20 3.53 6.03
C GLY A 116 0.13 2.50 7.14
N SER A 117 1.21 1.75 7.34
CA SER A 117 1.29 0.76 8.40
C SER A 117 2.70 0.62 8.94
N ASP A 118 2.85 0.77 10.28
CA ASP A 118 4.13 0.56 10.92
C ASP A 118 4.48 -0.94 10.97
N LEU A 119 5.74 -1.23 10.67
CA LEU A 119 6.35 -2.55 10.69
C LEU A 119 7.49 -2.54 11.70
N GLN A 120 7.35 -3.37 12.73
CA GLN A 120 8.42 -3.53 13.71
C GLN A 120 9.54 -4.38 13.10
N ILE A 121 10.78 -3.91 13.27
CA ILE A 121 11.98 -4.58 12.81
C ILE A 121 12.95 -4.76 14.00
N PHE A 122 14.05 -5.45 13.77
CA PHE A 122 15.10 -5.63 14.77
C PHE A 122 15.60 -4.28 15.28
N ALA A 123 15.73 -4.15 16.59
CA ALA A 123 16.25 -2.93 17.24
C ALA A 123 17.71 -2.72 16.87
N ASP A 124 18.01 -1.65 16.17
CA ASP A 124 19.38 -1.24 15.83
C ASP A 124 19.63 0.18 16.35
N PRO A 125 20.38 0.34 17.47
CA PRO A 125 20.72 1.66 18.01
C PRO A 125 21.52 2.55 17.06
N ASN A 126 22.21 1.97 16.08
CA ASN A 126 22.97 2.72 15.09
C ASN A 126 22.09 3.31 13.98
N ASP A 127 20.84 2.86 13.86
CA ASP A 127 19.86 3.42 12.92
C ASP A 127 18.91 4.39 13.65
N GLU A 128 19.43 5.56 14.02
CA GLU A 128 18.69 6.61 14.74
C GLU A 128 17.35 6.97 14.08
N LYS A 129 17.25 6.84 12.75
CA LYS A 129 16.02 7.21 12.00
C LYS A 129 14.87 6.22 12.16
N SER A 130 15.13 5.03 12.67
CA SER A 130 14.11 3.99 12.90
C SER A 130 14.05 3.53 14.36
N TYR A 131 15.07 3.83 15.17
CA TYR A 131 15.25 3.29 16.51
C TYR A 131 14.47 4.07 17.58
N TYR A 132 13.86 3.34 18.49
CA TYR A 132 13.20 3.82 19.71
C TYR A 132 13.85 3.12 20.91
N PRO A 133 14.40 3.88 21.88
CA PRO A 133 15.13 3.29 23.02
C PRO A 133 14.22 2.53 23.99
N GLY A 134 12.90 2.71 23.87
CA GLY A 134 11.94 2.21 24.85
C GLY A 134 11.81 3.19 26.03
N THR A 135 10.75 3.02 26.79
CA THR A 135 10.51 3.69 28.07
C THR A 135 10.39 2.63 29.15
N ASP A 136 10.26 3.03 30.43
CA ASP A 136 10.19 2.11 31.57
C ASP A 136 9.30 0.88 31.31
N GLY A 137 9.91 -0.31 31.36
CA GLY A 137 9.26 -1.59 31.10
C GLY A 137 9.08 -1.98 29.62
N GLN A 138 9.57 -1.17 28.67
CA GLN A 138 9.52 -1.49 27.23
C GLN A 138 10.92 -1.81 26.70
N HIS A 139 11.05 -2.90 25.96
CA HIS A 139 12.28 -3.19 25.24
C HIS A 139 12.49 -2.22 24.08
N PRO A 140 13.76 -1.89 23.73
CA PRO A 140 14.07 -1.12 22.54
C PRO A 140 13.51 -1.79 21.27
N TYR A 141 13.08 -0.99 20.30
CA TYR A 141 12.56 -1.46 19.02
C TYR A 141 12.90 -0.48 17.89
N SER A 142 12.82 -0.94 16.67
CA SER A 142 12.90 -0.09 15.47
C SER A 142 11.66 -0.28 14.62
N LEU A 143 11.26 0.79 13.91
CA LEU A 143 10.09 0.78 13.03
C LEU A 143 10.45 1.25 11.62
N LEU A 144 9.89 0.56 10.64
CA LEU A 144 9.70 1.06 9.28
C LEU A 144 8.23 1.41 9.07
N HIS A 145 7.96 2.37 8.23
CA HIS A 145 6.61 2.76 7.84
C HIS A 145 6.37 2.39 6.37
N LEU A 146 5.44 1.50 6.14
CA LEU A 146 5.00 1.07 4.81
C LEU A 146 3.80 1.92 4.39
N ASN A 147 3.99 2.78 3.38
CA ASN A 147 2.90 3.46 2.67
C ASN A 147 2.51 2.62 1.47
N ALA A 148 1.23 2.52 1.15
CA ALA A 148 0.77 1.71 0.03
C ALA A 148 -0.42 2.33 -0.69
N LEU A 149 -0.51 2.07 -2.00
CA LEU A 149 -1.70 2.21 -2.82
C LEU A 149 -2.28 0.82 -3.08
N TYR A 150 -3.55 0.64 -2.76
CA TYR A 150 -4.25 -0.63 -2.87
C TYR A 150 -5.48 -0.50 -3.76
N ASP A 151 -5.57 -1.32 -4.79
CA ASP A 151 -6.72 -1.40 -5.68
C ASP A 151 -7.81 -2.27 -5.06
N LEU A 152 -8.90 -1.64 -4.70
CA LEU A 152 -10.04 -2.26 -4.00
C LEU A 152 -10.84 -3.22 -4.88
N GLU A 153 -10.91 -2.96 -6.20
CA GLU A 153 -11.63 -3.83 -7.14
C GLU A 153 -10.84 -5.08 -7.51
N ASN A 154 -9.54 -4.92 -7.65
CA ASN A 154 -8.64 -6.01 -8.03
C ASN A 154 -7.96 -6.66 -6.83
N GLN A 155 -8.11 -6.09 -5.64
CA GLN A 155 -7.57 -6.58 -4.36
C GLN A 155 -6.04 -6.76 -4.39
N ILE A 156 -5.32 -5.84 -5.03
CA ILE A 156 -3.86 -5.86 -5.15
C ILE A 156 -3.22 -4.55 -4.74
N TYR A 157 -2.01 -4.62 -4.24
CA TYR A 157 -1.15 -3.44 -4.07
C TYR A 157 -0.66 -2.98 -5.44
N THR A 158 -0.89 -1.70 -5.77
CA THR A 158 -0.44 -1.10 -7.03
C THR A 158 0.89 -0.39 -6.88
N ASP A 159 1.16 0.12 -5.69
CA ASP A 159 2.43 0.76 -5.34
C ASP A 159 2.69 0.69 -3.85
N ALA A 160 3.96 0.83 -3.44
CA ALA A 160 4.36 0.89 -2.05
C ALA A 160 5.65 1.68 -1.88
N LEU A 161 5.77 2.40 -0.76
CA LEU A 161 6.94 3.18 -0.39
C LEU A 161 7.27 2.95 1.09
N ILE A 162 8.53 2.61 1.38
CA ILE A 162 9.00 2.31 2.72
C ILE A 162 9.82 3.48 3.25
N GLN A 163 9.46 3.99 4.42
CA GLN A 163 10.16 5.06 5.11
C GLN A 163 10.66 4.59 6.48
N LYS A 164 11.73 5.19 6.96
CA LYS A 164 12.13 5.05 8.38
C LYS A 164 11.18 5.88 9.23
N SER A 165 10.74 5.36 10.38
CA SER A 165 9.59 5.90 11.12
C SER A 165 9.77 7.34 11.63
N HIS A 166 10.98 7.75 12.02
CA HIS A 166 11.23 9.15 12.42
C HIS A 166 11.16 10.13 11.24
N ASN A 167 11.31 9.65 10.01
CA ASN A 167 11.25 10.45 8.78
C ASN A 167 9.95 10.18 8.01
N LYS A 168 8.95 9.52 8.63
CA LYS A 168 7.70 9.21 7.95
C LYS A 168 6.95 10.48 7.56
N ASN A 169 6.51 10.49 6.32
CA ASN A 169 5.66 11.53 5.78
C ASN A 169 4.71 10.90 4.76
N GLU A 170 3.53 10.53 5.23
CA GLU A 170 2.50 9.85 4.44
C GLU A 170 2.02 10.71 3.27
N GLN A 171 1.91 12.03 3.47
CA GLN A 171 1.49 12.96 2.42
C GLN A 171 2.51 13.01 1.28
N LYS A 172 3.81 13.11 1.60
CA LYS A 172 4.88 13.08 0.60
C LYS A 172 4.94 11.72 -0.11
N ALA A 173 4.78 10.62 0.64
CA ALA A 173 4.75 9.28 0.06
C ALA A 173 3.58 9.10 -0.90
N LEU A 174 2.40 9.65 -0.58
CA LEU A 174 1.26 9.63 -1.49
C LEU A 174 1.56 10.37 -2.79
N VAL A 175 2.09 11.59 -2.69
CA VAL A 175 2.47 12.40 -3.88
C VAL A 175 3.44 11.61 -4.76
N GLU A 176 4.48 11.03 -4.20
CA GLU A 176 5.46 10.25 -4.96
C GLU A 176 4.84 9.04 -5.66
N MET A 177 3.96 8.29 -4.98
CA MET A 177 3.25 7.15 -5.57
C MET A 177 2.24 7.57 -6.66
N VAL A 178 1.55 8.71 -6.49
CA VAL A 178 0.60 9.25 -7.47
C VAL A 178 1.35 9.71 -8.73
N ASP A 179 2.42 10.49 -8.57
CA ASP A 179 3.15 11.08 -9.69
C ASP A 179 3.81 10.00 -10.57
N ARG A 180 4.40 8.97 -9.95
CA ARG A 180 5.05 7.86 -10.69
C ARG A 180 4.07 6.79 -11.21
N SER A 181 2.79 6.84 -10.82
CA SER A 181 1.80 5.84 -11.22
C SER A 181 1.52 5.87 -12.72
N ALA A 182 1.48 4.70 -13.36
CA ALA A 182 1.06 4.54 -14.76
C ALA A 182 -0.48 4.48 -14.93
N ILE A 183 -1.25 4.51 -13.84
CA ILE A 183 -2.72 4.47 -13.88
C ILE A 183 -3.22 5.84 -14.36
N LEU A 184 -3.99 5.85 -15.44
CA LEU A 184 -4.50 7.08 -16.06
C LEU A 184 -5.73 7.63 -15.35
N GLN A 185 -6.66 6.75 -14.95
CA GLN A 185 -7.93 7.13 -14.33
C GLN A 185 -8.14 6.38 -13.03
N ALA A 186 -8.21 7.11 -11.93
CA ALA A 186 -8.45 6.54 -10.61
C ALA A 186 -9.36 7.41 -9.76
N ILE A 187 -10.02 6.78 -8.77
CA ILE A 187 -10.59 7.42 -7.60
C ILE A 187 -9.74 6.99 -6.42
N LEU A 188 -9.13 7.95 -5.72
CA LEU A 188 -8.35 7.70 -4.52
C LEU A 188 -9.21 7.91 -3.27
N LEU A 189 -9.29 6.92 -2.40
CA LEU A 189 -9.88 7.00 -1.08
C LEU A 189 -8.77 7.13 -0.04
N ALA A 190 -8.82 8.13 0.83
CA ALA A 190 -7.82 8.31 1.88
C ALA A 190 -8.44 8.85 3.18
N ASP A 191 -7.76 8.58 4.29
CA ASP A 191 -8.19 9.07 5.58
C ASP A 191 -7.72 10.52 5.84
N ARG A 192 -8.05 11.05 7.02
CA ARG A 192 -7.72 12.43 7.43
C ARG A 192 -6.22 12.72 7.57
N GLY A 193 -5.36 11.70 7.59
CA GLY A 193 -3.90 11.87 7.59
C GLY A 193 -3.40 12.47 6.27
N TYR A 194 -4.14 12.26 5.21
CA TYR A 194 -3.81 12.70 3.85
C TYR A 194 -4.43 14.05 3.47
N GLU A 195 -5.16 14.72 4.37
CA GLU A 195 -5.76 16.02 4.10
C GLU A 195 -4.69 17.08 3.83
N SER A 196 -4.55 17.51 2.58
CA SER A 196 -3.59 18.53 2.17
C SER A 196 -3.98 19.13 0.83
N TYR A 197 -3.89 20.47 0.71
CA TYR A 197 -4.06 21.11 -0.59
C TYR A 197 -3.04 20.63 -1.61
N ASN A 198 -1.80 20.30 -1.17
CA ASN A 198 -0.78 19.76 -2.05
C ASN A 198 -1.18 18.40 -2.63
N ASN A 199 -1.66 17.49 -1.78
CA ASN A 199 -2.12 16.18 -2.23
C ASN A 199 -3.30 16.32 -3.22
N MET A 200 -4.27 17.19 -2.90
CA MET A 200 -5.41 17.45 -3.79
C MET A 200 -4.96 18.02 -5.14
N ALA A 201 -3.94 18.90 -5.15
CA ALA A 201 -3.39 19.47 -6.36
C ALA A 201 -2.69 18.42 -7.23
N HIS A 202 -1.83 17.56 -6.65
CA HIS A 202 -1.19 16.45 -7.38
C HIS A 202 -2.22 15.49 -7.98
N LEU A 203 -3.28 15.16 -7.23
CA LEU A 203 -4.37 14.33 -7.72
C LEU A 203 -5.13 15.01 -8.89
N GLN A 204 -5.39 16.31 -8.77
CA GLN A 204 -6.03 17.10 -9.82
C GLN A 204 -5.18 17.15 -11.10
N GLU A 205 -3.89 17.44 -10.99
CA GLU A 205 -2.96 17.48 -12.13
C GLU A 205 -2.77 16.10 -12.79
N LYS A 206 -2.79 15.04 -11.97
CA LYS A 206 -2.79 13.65 -12.47
C LYS A 206 -4.09 13.27 -13.20
N GLY A 207 -5.15 14.08 -13.09
CA GLY A 207 -6.48 13.76 -13.59
C GLY A 207 -7.25 12.73 -12.76
N TRP A 208 -6.73 12.41 -11.56
CA TRP A 208 -7.40 11.48 -10.67
C TRP A 208 -8.52 12.16 -9.89
N LYS A 209 -9.56 11.38 -9.62
CA LYS A 209 -10.59 11.74 -8.65
C LYS A 209 -10.15 11.31 -7.24
N TYR A 210 -10.73 11.95 -6.23
CA TYR A 210 -10.42 11.62 -4.85
C TYR A 210 -11.64 11.78 -3.93
N LEU A 211 -11.60 11.07 -2.82
CA LEU A 211 -12.52 11.19 -1.69
C LEU A 211 -11.68 11.06 -0.42
N ILE A 212 -11.39 12.20 0.21
CA ILE A 212 -10.50 12.27 1.38
C ILE A 212 -11.32 12.74 2.57
N ARG A 213 -11.29 11.95 3.66
CA ARG A 213 -11.82 12.39 4.94
C ARG A 213 -10.98 13.52 5.49
N ILE A 214 -11.61 14.49 6.12
CA ILE A 214 -10.95 15.64 6.71
C ILE A 214 -11.30 15.80 8.17
N LYS A 215 -10.49 16.60 8.88
CA LYS A 215 -10.76 16.96 10.27
C LYS A 215 -11.83 18.02 10.35
N ASP A 216 -12.84 17.79 11.16
CA ASP A 216 -13.74 18.85 11.59
C ASP A 216 -13.03 19.77 12.58
N GLY A 217 -13.12 21.07 12.36
CA GLY A 217 -12.61 22.06 13.30
C GLY A 217 -11.58 23.05 12.73
N PRO A 218 -11.06 23.95 13.58
CA PRO A 218 -10.31 25.15 13.14
C PRO A 218 -8.92 24.87 12.57
N ASN A 219 -8.38 23.66 12.76
CA ASN A 219 -6.99 23.32 12.38
C ASN A 219 -6.85 22.50 11.09
N GLY A 220 -7.98 22.16 10.43
CA GLY A 220 -8.00 21.41 9.17
C GLY A 220 -7.82 22.30 7.93
N ILE A 221 -7.83 21.67 6.75
CA ILE A 221 -7.76 22.40 5.46
C ILE A 221 -8.96 23.32 5.24
N LEU A 222 -10.11 23.04 5.85
CA LEU A 222 -11.31 23.88 5.79
C LEU A 222 -11.24 25.13 6.65
N SER A 223 -10.23 25.26 7.53
CA SER A 223 -10.08 26.43 8.39
C SER A 223 -10.16 27.73 7.57
N GLY A 224 -11.08 28.61 7.96
CA GLY A 224 -11.30 29.91 7.31
C GLY A 224 -12.09 29.87 6.01
N LEU A 225 -12.70 28.75 5.62
CA LEU A 225 -13.77 28.71 4.63
C LEU A 225 -15.11 29.04 5.30
N ASP A 226 -16.01 29.67 4.54
CA ASP A 226 -17.40 29.92 4.98
C ASP A 226 -18.21 28.65 4.66
N LEU A 227 -18.42 27.82 5.68
CA LEU A 227 -19.18 26.59 5.58
C LEU A 227 -20.62 26.81 6.07
N PRO A 228 -21.62 26.11 5.50
CA PRO A 228 -22.98 26.14 6.02
C PRO A 228 -23.04 25.72 7.49
N ASN A 229 -23.83 26.41 8.28
CA ASN A 229 -24.09 26.04 9.68
C ASN A 229 -25.25 25.05 9.75
N THR A 230 -25.10 23.94 9.05
CA THR A 230 -26.08 22.83 9.00
C THR A 230 -25.38 21.50 9.27
N ASP A 231 -26.15 20.54 9.78
CA ASP A 231 -25.62 19.19 10.07
C ASP A 231 -25.09 18.48 8.83
N GLU A 232 -25.79 18.66 7.71
CA GLU A 232 -25.44 18.05 6.42
C GLU A 232 -25.39 19.12 5.34
N PHE A 233 -24.42 19.04 4.46
CA PHE A 233 -24.28 19.93 3.32
C PHE A 233 -23.40 19.34 2.22
N ASP A 234 -23.51 19.91 1.03
CA ASP A 234 -22.68 19.64 -0.13
C ASP A 234 -22.34 20.97 -0.81
N LEU A 235 -21.13 21.47 -0.57
CA LEU A 235 -20.69 22.79 -0.99
C LEU A 235 -19.60 22.67 -2.06
N PRO A 236 -19.85 23.14 -3.31
CA PRO A 236 -18.78 23.29 -4.29
C PRO A 236 -17.87 24.46 -3.92
N VAL A 237 -16.57 24.27 -4.04
CA VAL A 237 -15.52 25.25 -3.75
C VAL A 237 -14.59 25.37 -4.95
N ASP A 238 -14.39 26.61 -5.41
CA ASP A 238 -13.42 26.96 -6.45
C ASP A 238 -12.40 27.93 -5.84
N LEU A 239 -11.25 27.38 -5.39
CA LEU A 239 -10.33 28.05 -4.50
C LEU A 239 -9.03 28.45 -5.20
N LEU A 240 -8.78 29.75 -5.33
CA LEU A 240 -7.53 30.31 -5.81
C LEU A 240 -6.51 30.37 -4.66
N LEU A 241 -5.52 29.49 -4.72
CA LEU A 241 -4.42 29.41 -3.76
C LEU A 241 -3.28 30.32 -4.17
N THR A 242 -2.71 31.08 -3.22
CA THR A 242 -1.56 31.97 -3.49
C THR A 242 -0.65 32.11 -2.26
N ARG A 243 0.61 32.45 -2.48
CA ARG A 243 1.56 32.84 -1.42
C ARG A 243 1.74 34.33 -1.27
N LYS A 244 1.04 35.16 -2.10
CA LYS A 244 1.16 36.62 -2.10
C LYS A 244 0.65 37.22 -0.79
N GLN A 245 1.34 38.29 -0.30
CA GLN A 245 1.04 38.94 0.99
C GLN A 245 0.94 40.46 0.87
N THR A 246 0.71 41.01 -0.33
CA THR A 246 0.46 42.45 -0.49
C THR A 246 -0.89 42.86 0.12
N ASN A 247 -1.08 44.14 0.41
CA ASN A 247 -2.36 44.64 0.95
C ASN A 247 -3.54 44.33 0.01
N ALA A 248 -3.33 44.41 -1.31
CA ALA A 248 -4.33 44.01 -2.29
C ALA A 248 -4.67 42.53 -2.18
N ALA A 249 -3.66 41.63 -2.02
CA ALA A 249 -3.91 40.21 -1.83
C ALA A 249 -4.63 39.91 -0.50
N LYS A 250 -4.34 40.66 0.57
CA LYS A 250 -5.04 40.51 1.86
C LYS A 250 -6.53 40.84 1.77
N GLN A 251 -6.90 41.81 0.97
CA GLN A 251 -8.31 42.17 0.74
C GLN A 251 -9.07 41.02 0.03
N LEU A 252 -8.41 40.29 -0.90
CA LEU A 252 -9.03 39.15 -1.56
C LEU A 252 -9.36 37.98 -0.59
N PHE A 253 -8.59 37.82 0.50
CA PHE A 253 -8.86 36.78 1.48
C PHE A 253 -10.13 36.99 2.32
N HIS A 254 -10.79 38.13 2.24
CA HIS A 254 -12.15 38.29 2.76
C HIS A 254 -13.18 37.44 1.99
N GLN A 255 -12.90 37.12 0.71
CA GLN A 255 -13.68 36.17 -0.08
C GLN A 255 -13.22 34.75 0.23
N ARG A 256 -13.60 34.21 1.39
CA ARG A 256 -13.03 33.01 2.01
C ARG A 256 -13.14 31.75 1.17
N ASN A 257 -14.24 31.59 0.42
CA ASN A 257 -14.44 30.40 -0.45
C ASN A 257 -13.83 30.58 -1.86
N LYS A 258 -13.20 31.72 -2.14
CA LYS A 258 -12.59 32.01 -3.45
C LYS A 258 -11.07 32.16 -3.38
N TYR A 259 -10.54 32.71 -2.30
CA TYR A 259 -9.10 32.97 -2.16
C TYR A 259 -8.55 32.42 -0.86
N LYS A 260 -7.43 31.68 -0.94
CA LYS A 260 -6.73 31.13 0.23
C LYS A 260 -5.24 31.36 0.15
N ARG A 261 -4.66 31.82 1.25
CA ARG A 261 -3.21 31.96 1.36
C ARG A 261 -2.57 30.63 1.80
N ILE A 262 -1.54 30.21 1.06
CA ILE A 262 -0.63 29.14 1.48
C ILE A 262 0.54 29.77 2.23
N THR A 263 0.70 29.44 3.50
CA THR A 263 1.80 29.95 4.34
C THR A 263 3.15 29.36 3.90
N ALA A 264 4.25 30.06 4.16
CA ALA A 264 5.60 29.65 3.73
C ALA A 264 6.02 28.27 4.30
N GLY A 265 5.55 27.92 5.49
CA GLY A 265 5.87 26.60 6.11
C GLY A 265 5.05 25.43 5.58
N LYS A 266 4.02 25.67 4.74
CA LYS A 266 3.24 24.59 4.13
C LYS A 266 3.79 24.21 2.77
N VAL A 267 4.00 22.90 2.54
CA VAL A 267 4.37 22.34 1.23
C VAL A 267 3.23 22.62 0.24
N PHE A 268 3.59 23.14 -0.91
CA PHE A 268 2.69 23.28 -2.05
C PHE A 268 3.55 23.43 -3.33
N ASP A 269 3.57 22.41 -4.17
CA ASP A 269 4.56 22.26 -5.25
C ASP A 269 4.21 23.08 -6.50
N TYR A 270 2.94 23.49 -6.66
CA TYR A 270 2.45 24.26 -7.82
C TYR A 270 2.50 25.79 -7.63
N LEU A 271 3.14 26.28 -6.57
CA LEU A 271 3.40 27.70 -6.35
C LEU A 271 4.88 27.91 -5.97
N PRO A 272 5.51 29.01 -6.42
CA PRO A 272 6.87 29.35 -6.00
C PRO A 272 7.01 29.34 -4.48
N SER A 273 8.06 28.74 -3.96
CA SER A 273 8.31 28.64 -2.49
C SER A 273 8.40 30.01 -1.82
N LYS A 274 8.91 31.02 -2.54
CA LYS A 274 9.02 32.43 -2.11
C LYS A 274 8.33 33.32 -3.14
N CYS A 275 7.55 34.30 -2.68
CA CYS A 275 6.91 35.31 -3.53
C CYS A 275 7.35 36.70 -3.06
N LYS A 276 8.23 37.37 -3.82
CA LYS A 276 8.64 38.76 -3.55
C LYS A 276 7.47 39.73 -3.77
N LYS A 277 7.47 40.90 -3.07
CA LYS A 277 6.43 41.92 -3.22
C LYS A 277 6.31 42.45 -4.66
N SER A 278 7.45 42.55 -5.36
CA SER A 278 7.54 43.03 -6.75
C SER A 278 7.09 42.01 -7.80
N GLN A 279 7.00 40.74 -7.48
CA GLN A 279 6.58 39.69 -8.43
C GLN A 279 5.06 39.70 -8.62
N PRO A 280 4.52 39.21 -9.75
CA PRO A 280 3.07 39.05 -9.94
C PRO A 280 2.49 38.09 -8.92
N MET A 281 1.18 38.16 -8.71
CA MET A 281 0.48 37.17 -7.87
C MET A 281 0.27 35.89 -8.65
N TYR A 282 1.09 34.88 -8.36
CA TYR A 282 0.87 33.54 -8.86
C TYR A 282 -0.27 32.88 -8.09
N THR A 283 -1.17 32.25 -8.81
CA THR A 283 -2.32 31.54 -8.24
C THR A 283 -2.41 30.12 -8.80
N TYR A 284 -2.92 29.20 -7.98
CA TYR A 284 -3.30 27.85 -8.40
C TYR A 284 -4.78 27.64 -8.13
N ASN A 285 -5.53 27.16 -9.13
CA ASN A 285 -6.96 26.93 -8.98
C ASN A 285 -7.23 25.47 -8.56
N LEU A 286 -7.79 25.29 -7.37
CA LEU A 286 -8.18 24.01 -6.82
C LEU A 286 -9.70 23.90 -6.73
N ARG A 287 -10.29 22.94 -7.46
CA ARG A 287 -11.74 22.72 -7.51
C ARG A 287 -12.10 21.45 -6.76
N PHE A 288 -13.01 21.58 -5.80
CA PHE A 288 -13.47 20.45 -4.99
C PHE A 288 -14.85 20.73 -4.40
N ARG A 289 -15.44 19.72 -3.81
CA ARG A 289 -16.64 19.79 -2.99
C ARG A 289 -16.29 19.48 -1.55
N VAL A 290 -16.91 20.17 -0.63
CA VAL A 290 -16.93 19.81 0.80
C VAL A 290 -18.28 19.18 1.07
N VAL A 291 -18.30 17.91 1.46
CA VAL A 291 -19.54 17.19 1.72
C VAL A 291 -19.54 16.70 3.15
N ARG A 292 -20.60 17.05 3.89
CA ARG A 292 -20.83 16.57 5.26
C ARG A 292 -22.11 15.74 5.28
N PHE A 293 -22.02 14.53 5.80
CA PHE A 293 -23.14 13.60 5.89
C PHE A 293 -23.20 12.92 7.25
N ARG A 294 -24.39 12.50 7.62
CA ARG A 294 -24.66 11.81 8.88
C ARG A 294 -24.21 10.34 8.82
N LEU A 295 -23.45 9.91 9.82
CA LEU A 295 -23.08 8.50 10.03
C LEU A 295 -24.06 7.78 10.96
N SER A 296 -24.41 8.43 12.08
CA SER A 296 -25.40 7.98 13.08
C SER A 296 -26.12 9.19 13.64
N ASP A 297 -27.08 8.98 14.56
CA ASP A 297 -27.89 10.07 15.13
C ASP A 297 -27.07 11.20 15.77
N SER A 298 -25.85 10.90 16.23
CA SER A 298 -24.99 11.88 16.90
C SER A 298 -23.61 12.07 16.23
N SER A 299 -23.35 11.44 15.09
CA SER A 299 -22.04 11.51 14.44
C SER A 299 -22.12 11.86 12.96
N PHE A 300 -21.23 12.75 12.55
CA PHE A 300 -21.09 13.23 11.18
C PHE A 300 -19.68 12.93 10.65
N GLU A 301 -19.56 12.87 9.34
CA GLU A 301 -18.28 12.80 8.66
C GLU A 301 -18.21 13.84 7.56
N THR A 302 -17.06 14.51 7.49
CA THR A 302 -16.80 15.52 6.47
C THR A 302 -15.69 15.03 5.55
N VAL A 303 -15.95 15.12 4.25
CA VAL A 303 -15.02 14.70 3.19
C VAL A 303 -14.81 15.83 2.18
N VAL A 304 -13.67 15.81 1.50
CA VAL A 304 -13.42 16.61 0.30
C VAL A 304 -13.30 15.71 -0.90
N THR A 305 -13.84 16.16 -2.03
CA THR A 305 -13.85 15.37 -3.26
C THR A 305 -13.90 16.26 -4.50
N ASN A 306 -13.35 15.80 -5.62
CA ASN A 306 -13.54 16.38 -6.97
C ASN A 306 -14.44 15.50 -7.86
N LEU A 307 -15.16 14.55 -7.27
CA LEU A 307 -16.18 13.76 -7.97
C LEU A 307 -17.41 14.63 -8.28
N PRO A 308 -18.03 14.50 -9.46
CA PRO A 308 -19.20 15.28 -9.85
C PRO A 308 -20.42 14.92 -8.98
N ALA A 309 -21.26 15.92 -8.66
CA ALA A 309 -22.37 15.77 -7.71
C ALA A 309 -23.52 14.91 -8.24
N ASP A 310 -23.77 15.01 -9.54
CA ASP A 310 -24.80 14.27 -10.25
C ASP A 310 -24.55 12.75 -10.24
N ALA A 311 -23.29 12.34 -10.45
CA ALA A 311 -22.89 10.94 -10.44
C ALA A 311 -22.59 10.40 -9.02
N PHE A 312 -22.20 11.28 -8.09
CA PHE A 312 -21.80 10.91 -6.74
C PHE A 312 -22.46 11.81 -5.70
N PRO A 313 -23.77 11.64 -5.44
CA PRO A 313 -24.47 12.33 -4.35
C PRO A 313 -23.94 11.92 -2.98
N PRO A 314 -24.22 12.66 -1.88
CA PRO A 314 -23.69 12.38 -0.54
C PRO A 314 -23.90 10.95 -0.06
N ALA A 315 -25.03 10.32 -0.37
CA ALA A 315 -25.31 8.92 -0.02
C ALA A 315 -24.34 7.96 -0.69
N GLU A 316 -24.02 8.18 -1.98
CA GLU A 316 -23.06 7.34 -2.72
C GLU A 316 -21.63 7.56 -2.19
N LEU A 317 -21.26 8.81 -1.88
CA LEU A 317 -19.96 9.11 -1.27
C LEU A 317 -19.77 8.41 0.08
N LYS A 318 -20.82 8.34 0.90
CA LYS A 318 -20.82 7.60 2.17
C LYS A 318 -20.52 6.12 1.95
N LEU A 319 -21.22 5.48 1.01
CA LEU A 319 -21.02 4.07 0.66
C LEU A 319 -19.62 3.85 0.07
N LEU A 320 -19.20 4.71 -0.82
CA LEU A 320 -17.87 4.64 -1.45
C LEU A 320 -16.74 4.74 -0.41
N TYR A 321 -16.87 5.67 0.54
CA TYR A 321 -15.84 5.86 1.57
C TYR A 321 -15.69 4.62 2.50
N THR A 322 -16.79 3.91 2.78
CA THR A 322 -16.70 2.69 3.60
C THR A 322 -15.80 1.61 2.97
N ARG A 323 -15.66 1.60 1.65
CA ARG A 323 -14.81 0.65 0.92
C ARG A 323 -13.32 0.83 1.21
N ARG A 324 -12.90 2.01 1.68
CA ARG A 324 -11.52 2.29 2.09
C ARG A 324 -10.97 1.26 3.08
N TRP A 325 -11.82 0.72 3.97
CA TRP A 325 -11.44 -0.31 4.94
C TRP A 325 -10.84 -1.58 4.31
N GLY A 326 -10.98 -1.76 3.01
CA GLY A 326 -10.37 -2.86 2.27
C GLY A 326 -8.84 -2.89 2.41
N ILE A 327 -8.16 -1.73 2.40
CA ILE A 327 -6.70 -1.66 2.58
C ILE A 327 -6.28 -2.09 4.00
N GLU A 328 -7.02 -1.74 5.04
CA GLU A 328 -6.74 -2.16 6.42
C GLU A 328 -6.86 -3.69 6.58
N THR A 329 -7.85 -4.29 5.89
CA THR A 329 -7.99 -5.74 5.83
C THR A 329 -6.83 -6.39 5.08
N SER A 330 -6.37 -5.79 3.98
CA SER A 330 -5.22 -6.29 3.22
C SER A 330 -3.93 -6.22 4.05
N PHE A 331 -3.68 -5.15 4.81
CA PHE A 331 -2.56 -5.08 5.75
C PHE A 331 -2.59 -6.17 6.82
N ARG A 332 -3.79 -6.55 7.30
CA ARG A 332 -3.95 -7.67 8.22
C ARG A 332 -3.49 -8.98 7.58
N HIS A 333 -3.91 -9.25 6.35
CA HIS A 333 -3.45 -10.41 5.59
C HIS A 333 -1.94 -10.38 5.34
N LEU A 334 -1.41 -9.22 4.96
CA LEU A 334 0.02 -9.04 4.72
C LEU A 334 0.85 -9.32 5.99
N LYS A 335 0.42 -8.76 7.13
CA LYS A 335 1.10 -8.92 8.42
C LYS A 335 1.03 -10.35 8.95
N TYR A 336 -0.15 -10.93 8.99
CA TYR A 336 -0.38 -12.19 9.71
C TYR A 336 -0.36 -13.43 8.81
N THR A 337 -0.90 -13.34 7.60
CA THR A 337 -0.95 -14.47 6.67
C THR A 337 0.36 -14.63 5.90
N LEU A 338 0.90 -13.53 5.36
CA LEU A 338 2.19 -13.57 4.67
C LEU A 338 3.38 -13.43 5.63
N GLY A 339 3.13 -13.07 6.89
CA GLY A 339 4.14 -13.00 7.93
C GLY A 339 5.03 -11.75 7.84
N LEU A 340 4.47 -10.59 7.46
CA LEU A 340 5.24 -9.34 7.41
C LEU A 340 5.63 -8.79 8.80
N ILE A 341 5.14 -9.40 9.87
CA ILE A 341 5.57 -9.15 11.26
C ILE A 341 6.74 -10.05 11.70
N HIS A 342 7.18 -10.99 10.84
CA HIS A 342 8.23 -11.93 11.11
C HIS A 342 9.26 -11.88 9.98
N PHE A 343 10.33 -11.12 10.19
CA PHE A 343 11.41 -11.01 9.23
C PHE A 343 12.49 -12.05 9.47
N HIS A 344 13.12 -12.51 8.40
CA HIS A 344 14.24 -13.46 8.43
C HIS A 344 15.60 -12.75 8.46
N ALA A 345 15.60 -11.43 8.39
CA ALA A 345 16.80 -10.62 8.35
C ALA A 345 16.77 -9.52 9.43
N LYS A 346 17.97 -9.15 9.90
CA LYS A 346 18.18 -7.98 10.79
C LYS A 346 18.49 -6.72 9.97
N LYS A 347 19.26 -6.87 8.87
CA LYS A 347 19.66 -5.73 8.03
C LYS A 347 18.45 -5.14 7.30
N VAL A 348 18.27 -3.84 7.41
CA VAL A 348 17.15 -3.08 6.81
C VAL A 348 17.05 -3.32 5.30
N GLU A 349 18.16 -3.36 4.58
CA GLU A 349 18.19 -3.64 3.15
C GLU A 349 17.59 -5.01 2.78
N HIS A 350 17.82 -6.03 3.60
CA HIS A 350 17.22 -7.35 3.42
C HIS A 350 15.73 -7.36 3.81
N ILE A 351 15.36 -6.57 4.82
CA ILE A 351 13.95 -6.41 5.21
C ILE A 351 13.16 -5.78 4.05
N TYR A 352 13.73 -4.78 3.34
CA TYR A 352 13.12 -4.20 2.15
C TYR A 352 12.86 -5.26 1.07
N GLN A 353 13.83 -6.13 0.81
CA GLN A 353 13.65 -7.25 -0.12
C GLN A 353 12.48 -8.16 0.31
N GLU A 354 12.34 -8.47 1.61
CA GLU A 354 11.24 -9.31 2.11
C GLU A 354 9.88 -8.61 2.00
N ILE A 355 9.80 -7.31 2.25
CA ILE A 355 8.54 -6.57 2.13
C ILE A 355 8.02 -6.66 0.69
N PHE A 356 8.85 -6.32 -0.31
CA PHE A 356 8.44 -6.38 -1.71
C PHE A 356 8.19 -7.80 -2.22
N ALA A 357 8.94 -8.79 -1.71
CA ALA A 357 8.67 -10.20 -1.99
C ALA A 357 7.27 -10.62 -1.50
N LYS A 358 6.88 -10.19 -0.29
CA LYS A 358 5.57 -10.49 0.30
C LYS A 358 4.44 -9.72 -0.39
N LEU A 359 4.66 -8.47 -0.79
CA LEU A 359 3.71 -7.70 -1.62
C LEU A 359 3.47 -8.38 -2.97
N THR A 360 4.54 -8.84 -3.63
CA THR A 360 4.45 -9.58 -4.89
C THR A 360 3.68 -10.89 -4.73
N MET A 361 3.97 -11.67 -3.67
CA MET A 361 3.27 -12.92 -3.40
C MET A 361 1.81 -12.71 -2.97
N TYR A 362 1.52 -11.60 -2.27
CA TYR A 362 0.15 -11.17 -1.98
C TYR A 362 -0.64 -10.97 -3.27
N ASN A 363 -0.12 -10.12 -4.16
CA ASN A 363 -0.77 -9.82 -5.45
C ASN A 363 -0.92 -11.08 -6.31
N PHE A 364 0.11 -11.91 -6.36
CA PHE A 364 0.06 -13.20 -7.08
C PHE A 364 -1.06 -14.09 -6.55
N SER A 365 -1.21 -14.19 -5.23
CA SER A 365 -2.25 -15.00 -4.59
C SER A 365 -3.64 -14.45 -4.82
N GLU A 366 -3.85 -13.13 -4.69
CA GLU A 366 -5.15 -12.49 -4.92
C GLU A 366 -5.60 -12.61 -6.38
N LEU A 367 -4.71 -12.38 -7.34
CA LEU A 367 -5.04 -12.52 -8.77
C LEU A 367 -5.39 -13.97 -9.16
N ILE A 368 -4.91 -14.96 -8.42
CA ILE A 368 -5.26 -16.37 -8.61
C ILE A 368 -6.59 -16.69 -7.90
N THR A 369 -6.84 -16.15 -6.73
CA THR A 369 -8.03 -16.47 -5.91
C THR A 369 -9.27 -15.70 -6.32
N SER A 370 -9.13 -14.43 -6.74
CA SER A 370 -10.25 -13.56 -7.13
C SER A 370 -11.21 -14.17 -8.19
N PRO A 371 -10.74 -14.92 -9.22
CA PRO A 371 -11.63 -15.54 -10.20
C PRO A 371 -12.21 -16.89 -9.78
N VAL A 372 -11.93 -17.37 -8.55
CA VAL A 372 -12.47 -18.66 -8.08
C VAL A 372 -13.99 -18.58 -7.94
N VAL A 373 -14.69 -19.33 -8.77
CA VAL A 373 -16.14 -19.46 -8.68
C VAL A 373 -16.48 -20.39 -7.51
N ILE A 374 -17.13 -19.83 -6.51
CA ILE A 374 -17.63 -20.60 -5.38
C ILE A 374 -18.99 -21.15 -5.79
N GLN A 375 -19.08 -22.46 -6.00
CA GLN A 375 -20.37 -23.12 -6.24
C GLN A 375 -21.27 -22.87 -5.04
N LYS A 376 -22.49 -22.33 -5.30
CA LYS A 376 -23.52 -22.15 -4.25
C LYS A 376 -23.83 -23.51 -3.62
N ARG A 377 -23.40 -23.70 -2.40
CA ARG A 377 -23.89 -24.80 -1.58
C ARG A 377 -25.33 -24.45 -1.14
N SER A 378 -26.20 -25.41 -0.98
CA SER A 378 -27.58 -25.25 -0.51
C SER A 378 -27.68 -24.79 0.95
N THR A 379 -26.78 -23.94 1.40
CA THR A 379 -26.63 -23.43 2.77
C THR A 379 -27.04 -21.96 2.84
N LYS A 380 -27.54 -21.51 3.98
CA LYS A 380 -27.94 -20.12 4.27
C LYS A 380 -26.76 -19.13 4.24
N LEU A 381 -25.50 -19.58 4.17
CA LEU A 381 -24.32 -18.75 4.25
C LEU A 381 -23.61 -18.62 2.89
N SER A 382 -23.10 -17.42 2.61
CA SER A 382 -22.12 -17.21 1.54
C SER A 382 -20.73 -17.67 1.98
N TYR A 383 -19.89 -18.03 1.05
CA TYR A 383 -18.53 -18.49 1.33
C TYR A 383 -17.49 -17.66 0.58
N SER A 384 -16.30 -17.53 1.13
CA SER A 384 -15.12 -16.97 0.49
C SER A 384 -13.96 -17.96 0.54
N VAL A 385 -13.00 -17.80 -0.34
CA VAL A 385 -11.76 -18.60 -0.31
C VAL A 385 -11.01 -18.30 0.99
N ASN A 386 -10.52 -19.34 1.66
CA ASN A 386 -9.62 -19.17 2.80
C ASN A 386 -8.28 -18.61 2.31
N PHE A 387 -8.07 -17.31 2.46
CA PHE A 387 -6.90 -16.64 1.93
C PHE A 387 -5.57 -17.17 2.51
N SER A 388 -5.55 -17.55 3.79
CA SER A 388 -4.34 -18.12 4.40
C SER A 388 -3.94 -19.45 3.77
N ALA A 389 -4.92 -20.34 3.54
CA ALA A 389 -4.68 -21.58 2.82
C ALA A 389 -4.31 -21.32 1.35
N ALA A 390 -4.96 -20.34 0.72
CA ALA A 390 -4.69 -19.98 -0.67
C ALA A 390 -3.25 -19.48 -0.87
N VAL A 391 -2.72 -18.64 -0.01
CA VAL A 391 -1.31 -18.18 -0.07
C VAL A 391 -0.35 -19.35 0.00
N HIS A 392 -0.58 -20.32 0.90
CA HIS A 392 0.25 -21.51 1.01
C HIS A 392 0.23 -22.34 -0.29
N ILE A 393 -0.96 -22.56 -0.85
CA ILE A 393 -1.14 -23.30 -2.12
C ILE A 393 -0.48 -22.52 -3.28
N CYS A 394 -0.65 -21.21 -3.35
CA CYS A 394 -0.05 -20.36 -4.39
C CYS A 394 1.48 -20.37 -4.35
N ARG A 395 2.10 -20.39 -3.16
CA ARG A 395 3.56 -20.57 -3.01
C ARG A 395 4.01 -21.92 -3.60
N ASN A 396 3.32 -22.99 -3.25
CA ASN A 396 3.62 -24.34 -3.79
C ASN A 396 3.36 -24.41 -5.30
N PHE A 397 2.35 -23.73 -5.80
CA PHE A 397 2.11 -23.59 -7.24
C PHE A 397 3.24 -22.84 -7.94
N PHE A 398 3.71 -21.73 -7.38
CA PHE A 398 4.87 -20.98 -7.89
C PHE A 398 6.12 -21.85 -7.95
N LEU A 399 6.41 -22.64 -6.92
CA LEU A 399 7.54 -23.56 -6.86
C LEU A 399 7.41 -24.77 -7.82
N GLY A 400 6.21 -25.07 -8.33
CA GLY A 400 5.96 -26.19 -9.22
C GLY A 400 5.54 -27.46 -8.53
N ASN A 401 5.26 -27.43 -7.22
CA ASN A 401 4.79 -28.59 -6.43
C ASN A 401 3.29 -28.86 -6.61
N VAL A 402 2.54 -27.89 -7.16
CA VAL A 402 1.11 -27.98 -7.45
C VAL A 402 0.89 -27.69 -8.93
N SER A 403 0.15 -28.54 -9.63
CA SER A 403 -0.24 -28.33 -11.03
C SER A 403 -1.45 -27.38 -11.14
N PRO A 404 -1.70 -26.71 -12.29
CA PRO A 404 -2.84 -25.82 -12.44
C PRO A 404 -4.21 -26.45 -12.15
N PRO A 405 -4.57 -27.66 -12.60
CA PRO A 405 -5.83 -28.29 -12.24
C PRO A 405 -5.95 -28.58 -10.73
N LYS A 406 -4.86 -29.05 -10.11
CA LYS A 406 -4.82 -29.32 -8.67
C LYS A 406 -4.97 -28.04 -7.83
N LEU A 407 -4.40 -26.94 -8.29
CA LEU A 407 -4.56 -25.62 -7.68
C LEU A 407 -6.04 -25.23 -7.58
N GLU A 408 -6.76 -25.32 -8.69
CA GLU A 408 -8.18 -24.97 -8.76
C GLU A 408 -9.03 -25.84 -7.81
N ALA A 409 -8.82 -27.14 -7.82
CA ALA A 409 -9.50 -28.08 -6.95
C ALA A 409 -9.26 -27.77 -5.46
N LEU A 410 -8.02 -27.45 -5.07
CA LEU A 410 -7.67 -27.13 -3.69
C LEU A 410 -8.30 -25.81 -3.23
N LEU A 411 -8.27 -24.77 -4.06
CA LEU A 411 -8.85 -23.46 -3.73
C LEU A 411 -10.37 -23.53 -3.57
N SER A 412 -11.05 -24.28 -4.45
CA SER A 412 -12.51 -24.46 -4.40
C SER A 412 -12.98 -25.28 -3.19
N ARG A 413 -12.09 -26.10 -2.62
CA ARG A 413 -12.39 -26.92 -1.44
C ARG A 413 -12.21 -26.15 -0.12
N LEU A 414 -11.27 -25.22 -0.05
CA LEU A 414 -10.87 -24.54 1.17
C LEU A 414 -11.60 -23.19 1.30
N LEU A 415 -12.86 -23.26 1.74
CA LEU A 415 -13.74 -22.12 1.86
C LEU A 415 -14.02 -21.78 3.34
N LEU A 416 -14.24 -20.48 3.61
CA LEU A 416 -14.70 -19.96 4.90
C LEU A 416 -16.10 -19.36 4.75
N PRO A 417 -17.02 -19.61 5.72
CA PRO A 417 -18.33 -18.99 5.70
C PRO A 417 -18.23 -17.49 6.00
N ILE A 418 -18.90 -16.67 5.19
CA ILE A 418 -19.08 -15.24 5.44
C ILE A 418 -20.24 -15.10 6.41
N ARG A 419 -20.00 -14.46 7.56
CA ARG A 419 -21.01 -14.17 8.58
C ARG A 419 -21.27 -12.67 8.58
N PRO A 420 -22.29 -12.18 7.84
CA PRO A 420 -22.63 -10.76 7.81
C PRO A 420 -23.06 -10.29 9.22
N GLY A 421 -22.77 -9.05 9.56
CA GLY A 421 -23.17 -8.42 10.82
C GLY A 421 -22.37 -8.83 12.06
N ARG A 422 -21.33 -9.67 11.94
CA ARG A 422 -20.47 -9.99 13.06
C ARG A 422 -19.47 -8.86 13.31
N SER A 423 -19.82 -7.91 14.17
CA SER A 423 -18.87 -6.93 14.72
C SER A 423 -18.33 -7.45 16.05
N ASN A 424 -17.02 -7.48 16.21
CA ASN A 424 -16.39 -7.65 17.52
C ASN A 424 -16.00 -6.26 18.01
N ALA A 425 -16.54 -5.80 19.14
CA ALA A 425 -16.10 -4.59 19.79
C ALA A 425 -14.56 -4.65 19.97
N ARG A 426 -13.87 -3.60 19.54
CA ARG A 426 -12.43 -3.48 19.81
C ARG A 426 -12.27 -3.41 21.33
N LYS A 427 -11.80 -4.47 21.97
CA LYS A 427 -11.33 -4.38 23.33
C LYS A 427 -10.15 -3.40 23.33
N PRO A 428 -10.16 -2.33 24.11
CA PRO A 428 -9.00 -1.48 24.31
C PRO A 428 -7.97 -2.27 25.11
N VAL A 429 -7.36 -3.26 24.51
CA VAL A 429 -6.21 -3.94 25.11
C VAL A 429 -5.03 -3.02 24.83
N GLN A 430 -4.50 -2.41 25.89
CA GLN A 430 -3.11 -1.97 25.89
C GLN A 430 -2.29 -3.21 25.52
N ARG A 431 -1.90 -3.28 24.24
CA ARG A 431 -1.02 -4.36 23.82
C ARG A 431 0.30 -4.16 24.53
N PRO A 432 0.85 -5.20 25.19
CA PRO A 432 2.22 -5.12 25.64
C PRO A 432 3.10 -4.76 24.43
N PRO A 433 4.23 -4.06 24.64
CA PRO A 433 5.13 -3.69 23.57
C PRO A 433 5.42 -4.92 22.75
N PHE A 434 5.37 -4.77 21.43
CA PHE A 434 5.46 -5.86 20.47
C PHE A 434 6.67 -6.74 20.78
N SER A 435 6.48 -8.02 20.95
CA SER A 435 7.59 -8.96 20.92
C SER A 435 8.03 -9.13 19.47
N PHE A 436 9.23 -8.66 19.15
CA PHE A 436 9.86 -8.94 17.87
C PHE A 436 10.23 -10.43 17.83
N LEU A 437 9.53 -11.18 16.99
CA LEU A 437 9.84 -12.58 16.73
C LEU A 437 10.80 -12.67 15.53
N TYR A 438 12.08 -12.66 15.83
CA TYR A 438 13.12 -12.89 14.85
C TYR A 438 13.27 -14.40 14.57
N ARG A 439 13.07 -14.78 13.29
CA ARG A 439 13.12 -16.19 12.89
C ARG A 439 14.34 -16.46 12.01
N VAL A 440 15.50 -16.65 12.63
CA VAL A 440 16.78 -16.86 11.92
C VAL A 440 17.05 -18.33 11.63
N ALA A 441 16.76 -19.21 12.53
CA ALA A 441 17.10 -20.62 12.42
C ALA A 441 15.88 -21.52 12.44
#